data_63cd2946028a156d02f84ce8c931407a
#
_entry.id   63cd2946028a156d02f84ce8c931407a
#
_cell.length_a   1.000
_cell.length_b   1.000
_cell.length_c   1.000
_cell.angle_alpha   90.00
_cell.angle_beta   90.00
_cell.angle_gamma   90.00
#
_symmetry.space_group_name_H-M   'P 1'
#
loop_
_entity.id
_entity.type
_entity.pdbx_description
1 polymer ?
#
loop_
_entity_poly.entity_id
_entity_poly.type
_entity_poly.pdbx_seq_one_letter_code
_entity_poly.pdbx_strand_id
1 'polypeptide(L)'
;LGDVYKRQSNYFINTLLIRRKGEKDSEHDPIRKMLEAIDAGYSLILFPEGTRGKPEQMGKIKSGIARILSLRPELKYVPVFMTGMGRSLPKGKLILLPYKASIHYGMPALVKSTDTHEILNQVTEDFEEMIEKYQVIIEEDEE
;
A
#
# COMPACT_ATOMS: atom_id res chain seq x y z
N LEU A 1 19.54 3.44 15.99
CA LEU A 1 19.34 3.11 14.55
C LEU A 1 17.92 3.42 14.06
N GLY A 2 16.87 3.15 14.85
CA GLY A 2 15.49 3.40 14.45
C GLY A 2 15.13 4.88 14.25
N ASP A 3 15.70 5.80 15.02
CA ASP A 3 15.37 7.22 14.95
C ASP A 3 16.11 7.95 13.82
N VAL A 4 17.30 7.49 13.44
CA VAL A 4 18.04 8.01 12.28
C VAL A 4 17.31 7.63 10.99
N TYR A 5 16.84 6.41 10.88
CA TYR A 5 16.05 5.95 9.72
C TYR A 5 14.74 6.71 9.56
N LYS A 6 14.03 6.98 10.65
CA LYS A 6 12.80 7.79 10.64
C LYS A 6 13.06 9.25 10.21
N ARG A 7 14.16 9.84 10.65
CA ARG A 7 14.55 11.21 10.22
C ARG A 7 14.92 11.25 8.74
N GLN A 8 15.66 10.28 8.22
CA GLN A 8 16.00 10.20 6.81
C GLN A 8 14.77 10.01 5.93
N SER A 9 13.84 9.09 6.30
CA SER A 9 12.62 8.89 5.53
C SER A 9 11.71 10.13 5.50
N ASN A 10 11.63 10.89 6.59
CA ASN A 10 10.87 12.15 6.60
C ASN A 10 11.49 13.25 5.73
N TYR A 11 12.80 13.23 5.54
CA TYR A 11 13.49 14.24 4.73
C TYR A 11 13.39 13.96 3.22
N PHE A 12 13.45 12.68 2.83
CA PHE A 12 13.45 12.28 1.41
C PHE A 12 12.06 11.90 0.87
N ILE A 13 11.22 11.37 1.73
CA ILE A 13 9.89 10.86 1.35
C ILE A 13 8.93 11.33 2.42
N ASN A 14 8.19 12.37 2.21
CA ASN A 14 7.20 12.96 3.11
C ASN A 14 6.33 11.88 3.82
N THR A 15 6.92 11.18 4.82
CA THR A 15 6.28 10.02 5.46
C THR A 15 5.34 10.46 6.55
N LEU A 16 4.10 10.02 6.47
CA LEU A 16 3.12 10.20 7.54
C LEU A 16 3.40 9.19 8.66
N LEU A 17 3.89 9.68 9.81
CA LEU A 17 4.17 8.82 10.96
C LEU A 17 2.87 8.42 11.66
N ILE A 18 2.52 7.14 11.54
CA ILE A 18 1.35 6.53 12.15
C ILE A 18 1.81 5.65 13.32
N ARG A 19 1.33 5.91 14.53
CA ARG A 19 1.57 5.05 15.69
C ARG A 19 0.73 3.78 15.59
N ARG A 20 1.32 2.64 15.92
CA ARG A 20 0.59 1.37 16.04
C ARG A 20 -0.27 1.37 17.31
N LYS A 21 -1.42 0.66 17.26
CA LYS A 21 -2.37 0.47 18.37
C LYS A 21 -1.68 0.28 19.72
N GLY A 22 -2.00 1.13 20.69
CA GLY A 22 -1.51 1.03 22.08
C GLY A 22 -1.95 2.19 22.97
N GLU A 23 -2.18 3.37 22.45
CA GLU A 23 -2.65 4.53 23.18
C GLU A 23 -4.02 4.95 22.68
N LYS A 24 -5.00 5.00 23.62
CA LYS A 24 -6.38 5.44 23.39
C LYS A 24 -6.46 6.97 23.32
N ASP A 25 -5.71 7.61 22.45
CA ASP A 25 -5.84 9.02 22.18
C ASP A 25 -6.52 9.24 20.83
N SER A 26 -7.70 9.85 20.86
CA SER A 26 -8.45 10.24 19.67
C SER A 26 -7.68 11.22 18.76
N GLU A 27 -6.70 11.94 19.31
CA GLU A 27 -5.78 12.80 18.55
C GLU A 27 -4.81 12.05 17.63
N HIS A 28 -4.63 10.75 17.85
CA HIS A 28 -3.65 9.93 17.11
C HIS A 28 -4.31 8.89 16.21
N ASP A 29 -5.59 9.08 15.82
CA ASP A 29 -6.25 8.17 14.87
C ASP A 29 -5.52 8.23 13.51
N PRO A 30 -4.94 7.09 13.06
CA PRO A 30 -4.25 7.00 11.78
C PRO A 30 -5.12 7.45 10.59
N ILE A 31 -6.40 7.12 10.61
CA ILE A 31 -7.33 7.45 9.53
C ILE A 31 -7.52 8.96 9.45
N ARG A 32 -7.71 9.64 10.61
CA ARG A 32 -7.86 11.09 10.64
C ARG A 32 -6.63 11.80 10.04
N LYS A 33 -5.42 11.41 10.42
CA LYS A 33 -4.19 12.00 9.87
C LYS A 33 -4.05 11.79 8.36
N MET A 34 -4.46 10.62 7.86
CA MET A 34 -4.46 10.36 6.42
C MET A 34 -5.49 11.23 5.69
N LEU A 35 -6.68 11.40 6.26
CA LEU A 35 -7.71 12.28 5.70
C LEU A 35 -7.28 13.75 5.71
N GLU A 36 -6.67 14.23 6.80
CA GLU A 36 -6.10 15.59 6.88
C GLU A 36 -5.06 15.85 5.78
N ALA A 37 -4.19 14.87 5.50
CA ALA A 37 -3.22 14.98 4.40
C ALA A 37 -3.91 15.01 3.02
N ILE A 38 -4.91 14.17 2.81
CA ILE A 38 -5.71 14.15 1.57
C ILE A 38 -6.44 15.50 1.39
N ASP A 39 -7.11 15.99 2.43
CA ASP A 39 -7.85 17.25 2.41
C ASP A 39 -6.92 18.46 2.18
N ALA A 40 -5.65 18.33 2.55
CA ALA A 40 -4.59 19.31 2.22
C ALA A 40 -4.03 19.18 0.78
N GLY A 41 -4.57 18.27 -0.04
CA GLY A 41 -4.20 18.09 -1.45
C GLY A 41 -3.04 17.11 -1.69
N TYR A 42 -2.61 16.35 -0.69
CA TYR A 42 -1.57 15.34 -0.88
C TYR A 42 -2.13 14.02 -1.40
N SER A 43 -1.39 13.39 -2.30
CA SER A 43 -1.62 11.99 -2.66
C SER A 43 -0.96 11.07 -1.63
N LEU A 44 -1.62 9.98 -1.25
CA LEU A 44 -1.08 8.99 -0.32
C LEU A 44 -0.62 7.73 -1.04
N ILE A 45 0.54 7.22 -0.67
CA ILE A 45 0.98 5.87 -1.00
C ILE A 45 0.73 5.00 0.23
N LEU A 46 -0.13 3.99 0.07
CA LEU A 46 -0.49 3.06 1.13
C LEU A 46 -0.03 1.65 0.79
N PHE A 47 0.50 0.95 1.78
CA PHE A 47 0.74 -0.48 1.70
C PHE A 47 -0.41 -1.20 2.43
N PRO A 48 -1.44 -1.67 1.71
CA PRO A 48 -2.70 -2.10 2.32
C PRO A 48 -2.56 -3.35 3.19
N GLU A 49 -1.52 -4.14 3.00
CA GLU A 49 -1.20 -5.29 3.86
C GLU A 49 -0.70 -4.83 5.25
N GLY A 50 -0.13 -3.64 5.37
CA GLY A 50 0.41 -3.07 6.60
C GLY A 50 1.64 -3.79 7.18
N THR A 51 2.14 -4.81 6.50
CA THR A 51 3.37 -5.55 6.84
C THR A 51 4.04 -6.03 5.56
N ARG A 52 5.35 -6.25 5.60
CA ARG A 52 6.03 -6.95 4.51
C ARG A 52 5.62 -8.42 4.54
N GLY A 53 4.95 -8.88 3.48
CA GLY A 53 4.53 -10.25 3.25
C GLY A 53 5.67 -11.16 2.79
N LYS A 54 5.30 -12.31 2.24
CA LYS A 54 6.21 -13.16 1.48
C LYS A 54 6.48 -12.54 0.11
N PRO A 55 7.69 -12.70 -0.45
CA PRO A 55 7.97 -12.25 -1.82
C PRO A 55 6.95 -12.79 -2.81
N GLU A 56 6.55 -11.95 -3.75
CA GLU A 56 5.67 -12.28 -4.88
C GLU A 56 4.28 -12.86 -4.48
N GLN A 57 3.87 -12.66 -3.22
CA GLN A 57 2.55 -13.11 -2.73
C GLN A 57 1.81 -11.94 -2.09
N MET A 58 0.59 -11.71 -2.55
CA MET A 58 -0.30 -10.74 -1.92
C MET A 58 -0.77 -11.25 -0.55
N GLY A 59 -0.58 -10.45 0.47
CA GLY A 59 -1.14 -10.70 1.79
C GLY A 59 -2.56 -10.16 1.93
N LYS A 60 -3.17 -10.41 3.08
CA LYS A 60 -4.51 -9.91 3.36
C LYS A 60 -4.56 -8.39 3.43
N ILE A 61 -5.39 -7.78 2.61
CA ILE A 61 -5.68 -6.33 2.64
C ILE A 61 -6.40 -5.98 3.94
N LYS A 62 -5.92 -4.95 4.61
CA LYS A 62 -6.51 -4.44 5.86
C LYS A 62 -7.57 -3.38 5.59
N SER A 63 -8.56 -3.29 6.47
CA SER A 63 -9.70 -2.39 6.34
C SER A 63 -9.38 -0.90 6.37
N GLY A 64 -8.13 -0.51 6.61
CA GLY A 64 -7.73 0.90 6.65
C GLY A 64 -8.02 1.65 5.35
N ILE A 65 -7.70 1.05 4.20
CA ILE A 65 -7.99 1.63 2.89
C ILE A 65 -9.50 1.80 2.66
N ALA A 66 -10.29 0.77 3.00
CA ALA A 66 -11.74 0.81 2.84
C ALA A 66 -12.37 1.91 3.72
N ARG A 67 -11.87 2.11 4.94
CA ARG A 67 -12.33 3.20 5.82
C ARG A 67 -12.02 4.60 5.26
N ILE A 68 -10.87 4.79 4.63
CA ILE A 68 -10.54 6.07 3.99
C ILE A 68 -11.49 6.32 2.83
N LEU A 69 -11.66 5.35 1.94
CA LEU A 69 -12.49 5.45 0.76
C LEU A 69 -13.99 5.56 1.09
N SER A 70 -14.47 4.95 2.19
CA SER A 70 -15.85 5.13 2.64
C SER A 70 -16.14 6.55 3.13
N LEU A 71 -15.14 7.22 3.70
CA LEU A 71 -15.24 8.61 4.17
C LEU A 71 -14.99 9.65 3.07
N ARG A 72 -14.38 9.25 1.97
CA ARG A 72 -14.07 10.07 0.79
C ARG A 72 -14.30 9.26 -0.49
N PRO A 73 -15.57 8.94 -0.84
CA PRO A 73 -15.88 8.08 -1.98
C PRO A 73 -15.53 8.71 -3.35
N GLU A 74 -15.31 10.02 -3.38
CA GLU A 74 -14.85 10.77 -4.55
C GLU A 74 -13.37 10.56 -4.87
N LEU A 75 -12.59 9.96 -3.98
CA LEU A 75 -11.17 9.72 -4.21
C LEU A 75 -10.96 8.57 -5.19
N LYS A 76 -10.09 8.82 -6.16
CA LYS A 76 -9.56 7.77 -7.02
C LYS A 76 -8.41 7.06 -6.32
N TYR A 77 -8.40 5.74 -6.40
CA TYR A 77 -7.24 4.93 -6.02
C TYR A 77 -6.66 4.24 -7.25
N VAL A 78 -5.37 3.98 -7.20
CA VAL A 78 -4.65 3.24 -8.25
C VAL A 78 -3.99 2.05 -7.57
N PRO A 79 -4.39 0.81 -7.89
CA PRO A 79 -3.69 -0.35 -7.39
C PRO A 79 -2.30 -0.41 -8.03
N VAL A 80 -1.28 -0.71 -7.22
CA VAL A 80 0.11 -0.81 -7.67
C VAL A 80 0.70 -2.12 -7.17
N PHE A 81 1.21 -2.93 -8.08
CA PHE A 81 1.85 -4.19 -7.77
C PHE A 81 3.34 -4.13 -8.11
N MET A 82 4.17 -4.64 -7.19
CA MET A 82 5.63 -4.66 -7.34
C MET A 82 6.14 -6.09 -7.34
N THR A 83 6.96 -6.43 -8.34
CA THR A 83 7.63 -7.73 -8.45
C THR A 83 9.14 -7.59 -8.27
N GLY A 84 9.83 -8.65 -7.86
CA GLY A 84 11.28 -8.67 -7.67
C GLY A 84 11.80 -7.99 -6.39
N MET A 85 10.98 -7.14 -5.76
CA MET A 85 11.40 -6.37 -4.56
C MET A 85 11.74 -7.27 -3.36
N GLY A 86 11.02 -8.36 -3.17
CA GLY A 86 11.25 -9.29 -2.09
C GLY A 86 12.56 -10.07 -2.22
N ARG A 87 13.04 -10.26 -3.45
CA ARG A 87 14.34 -10.88 -3.75
C ARG A 87 15.48 -9.86 -3.61
N SER A 88 15.23 -8.60 -4.00
CA SER A 88 16.22 -7.52 -3.91
C SER A 88 16.54 -7.15 -2.45
N LEU A 89 15.56 -7.15 -1.55
CA LEU A 89 15.75 -6.86 -0.13
C LEU A 89 14.98 -7.85 0.75
N PRO A 90 15.50 -9.07 0.94
CA PRO A 90 14.86 -10.08 1.76
C PRO A 90 14.66 -9.60 3.20
N LYS A 91 13.56 -10.02 3.81
CA LYS A 91 13.24 -9.68 5.21
C LYS A 91 14.39 -10.09 6.15
N GLY A 92 14.88 -9.12 6.92
CA GLY A 92 15.98 -9.34 7.89
C GLY A 92 17.39 -9.23 7.32
N LYS A 93 17.57 -8.97 6.01
CA LYS A 93 18.88 -8.66 5.41
C LYS A 93 19.03 -7.16 5.15
N LEU A 94 20.24 -6.65 5.33
CA LEU A 94 20.59 -5.24 5.09
C LEU A 94 21.31 -5.05 3.74
N ILE A 95 21.58 -6.13 3.02
CA ILE A 95 22.30 -6.07 1.74
C ILE A 95 21.27 -6.07 0.62
N LEU A 96 21.30 -5.04 -0.20
CA LEU A 96 20.52 -4.94 -1.42
C LEU A 96 21.17 -5.81 -2.49
N LEU A 97 20.40 -6.77 -3.01
CA LEU A 97 20.84 -7.63 -4.11
C LEU A 97 20.33 -7.07 -5.44
N PRO A 98 21.13 -7.10 -6.52
CA PRO A 98 20.73 -6.57 -7.83
C PRO A 98 19.81 -7.57 -8.56
N TYR A 99 18.54 -7.60 -8.17
CA TYR A 99 17.52 -8.33 -8.91
C TYR A 99 16.68 -7.39 -9.76
N LYS A 100 16.18 -7.89 -10.88
CA LYS A 100 15.20 -7.17 -11.71
C LYS A 100 13.94 -6.97 -10.86
N ALA A 101 13.51 -5.72 -10.73
CA ALA A 101 12.27 -5.35 -10.07
C ALA A 101 11.40 -4.55 -11.04
N SER A 102 10.10 -4.76 -10.98
CA SER A 102 9.14 -4.07 -11.82
C SER A 102 8.01 -3.49 -10.97
N ILE A 103 7.44 -2.38 -11.45
CA ILE A 103 6.29 -1.73 -10.84
C ILE A 103 5.19 -1.68 -11.89
N HIS A 104 4.04 -2.25 -11.55
CA HIS A 104 2.87 -2.30 -12.42
C HIS A 104 1.77 -1.43 -11.83
N TYR A 105 1.17 -0.59 -12.67
CA TYR A 105 0.08 0.31 -12.30
C TYR A 105 -1.22 -0.18 -12.90
N GLY A 106 -2.24 -0.35 -12.08
CA GLY A 106 -3.61 -0.58 -12.52
C GLY A 106 -4.27 0.70 -13.02
N MET A 107 -5.52 0.58 -13.45
CA MET A 107 -6.31 1.76 -13.84
C MET A 107 -6.83 2.49 -12.60
N PRO A 108 -6.91 3.84 -12.64
CA PRO A 108 -7.55 4.60 -11.59
C PRO A 108 -9.02 4.20 -11.44
N ALA A 109 -9.43 3.85 -10.23
CA ALA A 109 -10.79 3.43 -9.92
C ALA A 109 -11.44 4.31 -8.83
N LEU A 110 -12.76 4.38 -8.86
CA LEU A 110 -13.60 4.93 -7.80
C LEU A 110 -14.33 3.79 -7.10
N VAL A 111 -14.61 3.95 -5.82
CA VAL A 111 -15.45 2.97 -5.11
C VAL A 111 -16.91 3.07 -5.58
N LYS A 112 -17.56 1.91 -5.65
CA LYS A 112 -18.97 1.77 -6.09
C LYS A 112 -19.94 1.85 -4.91
N SER A 113 -19.45 1.83 -3.69
CA SER A 113 -20.24 1.81 -2.46
C SER A 113 -19.55 2.65 -1.37
N THR A 114 -20.28 2.97 -0.31
CA THR A 114 -19.74 3.57 0.91
C THR A 114 -19.61 2.55 2.04
N ASP A 115 -20.07 1.32 1.83
CA ASP A 115 -19.88 0.23 2.77
C ASP A 115 -18.45 -0.27 2.77
N THR A 116 -17.84 -0.32 3.96
CA THR A 116 -16.42 -0.68 4.10
C THR A 116 -16.12 -2.12 3.70
N HIS A 117 -17.07 -3.03 3.82
CA HIS A 117 -16.88 -4.42 3.42
C HIS A 117 -16.92 -4.57 1.90
N GLU A 118 -17.88 -3.91 1.25
CA GLU A 118 -18.00 -3.89 -0.21
C GLU A 118 -16.79 -3.20 -0.85
N ILE A 119 -16.34 -2.08 -0.28
CA ILE A 119 -15.10 -1.41 -0.73
C ILE A 119 -13.88 -2.31 -0.59
N LEU A 120 -13.76 -3.03 0.55
CA LEU A 120 -12.64 -3.93 0.77
C LEU A 120 -12.62 -5.06 -0.26
N ASN A 121 -13.78 -5.62 -0.58
CA ASN A 121 -13.92 -6.65 -1.61
C ASN A 121 -13.53 -6.09 -2.97
N GLN A 122 -14.07 -4.93 -3.39
CA GLN A 122 -13.73 -4.29 -4.65
C GLN A 122 -12.22 -4.06 -4.79
N VAL A 123 -11.58 -3.47 -3.76
CA VAL A 123 -10.13 -3.23 -3.78
C VAL A 123 -9.34 -4.53 -3.87
N THR A 124 -9.80 -5.58 -3.19
CA THR A 124 -9.14 -6.90 -3.23
C THR A 124 -9.24 -7.50 -4.63
N GLU A 125 -10.43 -7.49 -5.23
CA GLU A 125 -10.67 -7.96 -6.60
C GLU A 125 -9.81 -7.21 -7.63
N ASP A 126 -9.71 -5.87 -7.54
CA ASP A 126 -8.88 -5.07 -8.43
C ASP A 126 -7.38 -5.44 -8.32
N PHE A 127 -6.91 -5.79 -7.13
CA PHE A 127 -5.54 -6.29 -6.94
C PHE A 127 -5.36 -7.71 -7.50
N GLU A 128 -6.31 -8.61 -7.26
CA GLU A 128 -6.26 -9.99 -7.74
C GLU A 128 -6.25 -10.02 -9.27
N GLU A 129 -7.15 -9.27 -9.93
CA GLU A 129 -7.18 -9.15 -11.39
C GLU A 129 -5.86 -8.61 -11.95
N MET A 130 -5.29 -7.60 -11.30
CA MET A 130 -4.02 -7.03 -11.72
C MET A 130 -2.87 -8.03 -11.58
N ILE A 131 -2.81 -8.77 -10.47
CA ILE A 131 -1.77 -9.77 -10.21
C ILE A 131 -1.86 -10.90 -11.23
N GLU A 132 -3.04 -11.43 -11.49
CA GLU A 132 -3.26 -12.49 -12.48
C GLU A 132 -2.76 -12.05 -13.86
N LYS A 133 -3.14 -10.85 -14.30
CA LYS A 133 -2.69 -10.29 -15.57
C LYS A 133 -1.17 -10.18 -15.68
N TYR A 134 -0.48 -9.79 -14.63
CA TYR A 134 0.98 -9.57 -14.68
C TYR A 134 1.79 -10.82 -14.35
N GLN A 135 1.23 -11.83 -13.69
CA GLN A 135 1.88 -13.14 -13.55
C GLN A 135 2.02 -13.84 -14.89
N VAL A 136 1.00 -13.80 -15.73
CA VAL A 136 1.06 -14.36 -17.10
C VAL A 136 2.18 -13.71 -17.94
N ILE A 137 2.33 -12.37 -17.85
CA ILE A 137 3.38 -11.65 -18.60
C ILE A 137 4.80 -12.04 -18.12
N ILE A 138 4.99 -12.29 -16.83
CA ILE A 138 6.28 -12.68 -16.26
C ILE A 138 6.68 -14.08 -16.74
N GLU A 139 5.75 -15.00 -16.82
CA GLU A 139 5.97 -16.36 -17.32
C GLU A 139 6.35 -16.37 -18.81
N GLU A 140 5.74 -15.51 -19.63
CA GLU A 140 6.08 -15.36 -21.06
C GLU A 140 7.46 -14.73 -21.29
N ASP A 141 7.93 -13.83 -20.41
CA ASP A 141 9.24 -13.18 -20.50
C ASP A 141 10.41 -14.09 -20.03
N GLU A 142 10.14 -15.20 -19.34
CA GLU A 142 11.14 -16.16 -18.84
C GLU A 142 11.35 -17.36 -19.79
N GLU A 143 10.54 -17.54 -20.85
CA GLU A 143 10.73 -18.52 -21.94
C GLU A 143 11.60 -17.95 -23.09
#